data_7e7576b50e4df4d47b9558e8ad15413e
#
_entry.id   7e7576b50e4df4d47b9558e8ad15413e
#
_cell.length_a   1.000
_cell.length_b   1.000
_cell.length_c   1.000
_cell.angle_alpha   90.00
_cell.angle_beta   90.00
_cell.angle_gamma   90.00
#
_symmetry.space_group_name_H-M   'P 1'
#
loop_
_entity.id
_entity.type
_entity.pdbx_description
1 polymer ?
#
loop_
_entity_poly.entity_id
_entity_poly.type
_entity_poly.pdbx_seq_one_letter_code
_entity_poly.pdbx_strand_id
1 'polypeptide(L)'
;MYSKYVFSGHESFSCRMLWPIKGYDYINDGNSFNDPNSVIMLGVGKNMVASIRYWLKALGLTEHDKPSTLAKYLFDEAQGKDRYLESLGTLWLLHFLLVVLNEATLYNILFLRYQKERKQFAKEQVLNFVKRLMAEDDRLKQFNSNTVGKDFGVLVQN
;
A
#
# COMPACT_ATOMS: atom_id res chain seq x y z
N MET A 1 6.73 -5.91 17.69
CA MET A 1 7.70 -6.40 16.67
C MET A 1 6.90 -6.94 15.49
N TYR A 2 7.12 -6.47 14.26
CA TYR A 2 6.34 -6.93 13.11
C TYR A 2 6.71 -8.37 12.77
N SER A 3 5.71 -9.19 12.44
CA SER A 3 5.91 -10.60 12.09
C SER A 3 6.45 -10.81 10.67
N LYS A 4 6.21 -9.82 9.77
CA LYS A 4 6.52 -9.92 8.34
C LYS A 4 6.95 -8.56 7.79
N TYR A 5 7.87 -8.58 6.82
CA TYR A 5 8.23 -7.45 5.98
C TYR A 5 7.72 -7.68 4.55
N VAL A 6 7.18 -6.64 3.91
CA VAL A 6 6.62 -6.68 2.56
C VAL A 6 7.22 -5.57 1.71
N PHE A 7 7.88 -5.95 0.62
CA PHE A 7 8.41 -5.07 -0.41
C PHE A 7 7.90 -5.50 -1.79
N SER A 8 7.84 -4.58 -2.73
CA SER A 8 7.47 -4.80 -4.15
C SER A 8 6.05 -5.34 -4.41
N GLY A 9 5.17 -5.41 -3.41
CA GLY A 9 3.81 -5.88 -3.60
C GLY A 9 2.95 -5.02 -4.53
N HIS A 10 3.37 -3.78 -4.76
CA HIS A 10 2.71 -2.80 -5.64
C HIS A 10 3.02 -2.98 -7.14
N GLU A 11 3.74 -4.02 -7.56
CA GLU A 11 4.07 -4.28 -8.97
C GLU A 11 4.66 -3.05 -9.71
N SER A 12 5.41 -2.22 -9.00
CA SER A 12 6.00 -0.94 -9.47
C SER A 12 4.99 0.16 -9.80
N PHE A 13 3.74 0.05 -9.38
CA PHE A 13 2.73 1.09 -9.57
C PHE A 13 2.43 1.83 -8.26
N SER A 14 2.40 3.16 -8.31
CA SER A 14 1.84 3.99 -7.25
C SER A 14 0.32 3.80 -7.15
N CYS A 15 -0.25 4.07 -5.98
CA CYS A 15 -1.69 4.02 -5.80
C CYS A 15 -2.35 5.18 -6.56
N ARG A 16 -3.11 4.89 -7.60
CA ARG A 16 -3.87 5.93 -8.28
C ARG A 16 -5.10 6.29 -7.47
N MET A 17 -5.48 7.57 -7.48
CA MET A 17 -6.53 8.14 -6.64
C MET A 17 -7.86 7.35 -6.68
N LEU A 18 -8.26 6.84 -7.85
CA LEU A 18 -9.50 6.07 -8.00
C LEU A 18 -9.33 4.56 -7.80
N TRP A 19 -8.13 4.05 -7.53
CA TRP A 19 -7.94 2.62 -7.31
C TRP A 19 -8.58 2.09 -6.03
N PRO A 20 -8.57 2.81 -4.91
CA PRO A 20 -9.26 2.36 -3.70
C PRO A 20 -10.74 2.12 -3.92
N ILE A 21 -11.46 3.07 -4.52
CA ILE A 21 -12.89 2.90 -4.79
C ILE A 21 -13.15 1.85 -5.88
N LYS A 22 -12.37 1.87 -6.96
CA LYS A 22 -12.51 0.88 -8.04
C LYS A 22 -12.34 -0.56 -7.52
N GLY A 23 -11.35 -0.79 -6.69
CA GLY A 23 -11.11 -2.09 -6.08
C GLY A 23 -12.17 -2.46 -5.04
N TYR A 24 -12.65 -1.48 -4.26
CA TYR A 24 -13.76 -1.66 -3.33
C TYR A 24 -15.04 -2.10 -4.07
N ASP A 25 -15.48 -1.36 -5.07
CA ASP A 25 -16.69 -1.69 -5.85
C ASP A 25 -16.58 -3.10 -6.43
N TYR A 26 -15.43 -3.42 -7.03
CA TYR A 26 -15.18 -4.72 -7.62
C TYR A 26 -15.39 -5.89 -6.65
N ILE A 27 -14.82 -5.83 -5.44
CA ILE A 27 -14.97 -6.91 -4.44
C ILE A 27 -16.30 -6.82 -3.69
N ASN A 28 -16.90 -5.64 -3.57
CA ASN A 28 -18.22 -5.45 -2.96
C ASN A 28 -19.33 -6.09 -3.79
N ASP A 29 -19.16 -6.11 -5.12
CA ASP A 29 -20.04 -6.81 -6.07
C ASP A 29 -19.84 -8.36 -6.06
N GLY A 30 -19.00 -8.87 -5.15
CA GLY A 30 -18.75 -10.30 -5.00
C GLY A 30 -17.69 -10.87 -5.92
N ASN A 31 -16.97 -10.02 -6.68
CA ASN A 31 -15.91 -10.45 -7.59
C ASN A 31 -14.60 -10.78 -6.85
N SER A 32 -13.73 -11.54 -7.50
CA SER A 32 -12.43 -11.96 -6.96
C SER A 32 -11.28 -11.46 -7.83
N PHE A 33 -10.22 -10.91 -7.21
CA PHE A 33 -8.99 -10.55 -7.92
C PHE A 33 -8.26 -11.76 -8.54
N ASN A 34 -8.62 -12.99 -8.14
CA ASN A 34 -8.10 -14.21 -8.73
C ASN A 34 -8.86 -14.64 -10.00
N ASP A 35 -9.98 -14.00 -10.32
CA ASP A 35 -10.74 -14.27 -11.52
C ASP A 35 -9.94 -13.84 -12.77
N PRO A 36 -9.77 -14.70 -13.78
CA PRO A 36 -9.15 -14.33 -15.06
C PRO A 36 -9.80 -13.10 -15.73
N ASN A 37 -11.10 -12.90 -15.53
CA ASN A 37 -11.84 -11.75 -16.06
C ASN A 37 -11.62 -10.45 -15.30
N SER A 38 -10.91 -10.47 -14.17
CA SER A 38 -10.61 -9.26 -13.38
C SER A 38 -9.97 -8.14 -14.20
N VAL A 39 -9.12 -8.50 -15.18
CA VAL A 39 -8.47 -7.56 -16.12
C VAL A 39 -9.51 -6.81 -16.96
N ILE A 40 -10.51 -7.51 -17.46
CA ILE A 40 -11.58 -6.93 -18.30
C ILE A 40 -12.51 -6.08 -17.44
N MET A 41 -12.96 -6.61 -16.31
CA MET A 41 -13.92 -5.94 -15.42
C MET A 41 -13.32 -4.68 -14.78
N LEU A 42 -12.07 -4.73 -14.38
CA LEU A 42 -11.36 -3.55 -13.84
C LEU A 42 -10.81 -2.64 -14.96
N GLY A 43 -10.77 -3.08 -16.21
CA GLY A 43 -10.25 -2.29 -17.33
C GLY A 43 -8.79 -1.90 -17.17
N VAL A 44 -7.96 -2.79 -16.59
CA VAL A 44 -6.53 -2.56 -16.35
C VAL A 44 -5.71 -3.82 -16.62
N GLY A 45 -4.39 -3.69 -16.82
CA GLY A 45 -3.52 -4.84 -17.04
C GLY A 45 -3.36 -5.73 -15.79
N LYS A 46 -2.94 -6.99 -16.00
CA LYS A 46 -2.80 -8.02 -14.95
C LYS A 46 -1.99 -7.54 -13.73
N ASN A 47 -0.85 -6.88 -13.95
CA ASN A 47 -0.02 -6.38 -12.85
C ASN A 47 -0.70 -5.21 -12.12
N MET A 48 -1.53 -4.43 -12.81
CA MET A 48 -2.33 -3.39 -12.17
C MET A 48 -3.45 -3.97 -11.31
N VAL A 49 -4.08 -5.10 -11.70
CA VAL A 49 -5.03 -5.84 -10.85
C VAL A 49 -4.36 -6.25 -9.54
N ALA A 50 -3.16 -6.84 -9.63
CA ALA A 50 -2.38 -7.23 -8.46
C ALA A 50 -2.00 -6.01 -7.59
N SER A 51 -1.66 -4.90 -8.22
CA SER A 51 -1.34 -3.65 -7.53
C SER A 51 -2.57 -3.05 -6.82
N ILE A 52 -3.75 -3.03 -7.44
CA ILE A 52 -4.99 -2.56 -6.80
C ILE A 52 -5.28 -3.41 -5.55
N ARG A 53 -5.23 -4.75 -5.67
CA ARG A 53 -5.40 -5.65 -4.53
C ARG A 53 -4.42 -5.36 -3.39
N TYR A 54 -3.14 -5.16 -3.73
CA TYR A 54 -2.09 -4.81 -2.77
C TYR A 54 -2.39 -3.49 -2.05
N TRP A 55 -2.74 -2.43 -2.79
CA TRP A 55 -3.01 -1.12 -2.19
C TRP A 55 -4.23 -1.13 -1.28
N LEU A 56 -5.31 -1.83 -1.66
CA LEU A 56 -6.46 -2.01 -0.76
C LEU A 56 -6.04 -2.64 0.57
N LYS A 57 -5.19 -3.67 0.52
CA LYS A 57 -4.69 -4.32 1.73
C LYS A 57 -3.78 -3.39 2.53
N ALA A 58 -2.84 -2.72 1.87
CA ALA A 58 -1.88 -1.83 2.52
C ALA A 58 -2.55 -0.63 3.19
N LEU A 59 -3.67 -0.17 2.67
CA LEU A 59 -4.50 0.92 3.21
C LEU A 59 -5.54 0.44 4.25
N GLY A 60 -5.59 -0.86 4.57
CA GLY A 60 -6.57 -1.41 5.52
C GLY A 60 -8.00 -1.44 5.00
N LEU A 61 -8.18 -1.38 3.68
CA LEU A 61 -9.49 -1.36 3.03
C LEU A 61 -10.04 -2.76 2.74
N THR A 62 -9.23 -3.82 2.92
CA THR A 62 -9.64 -5.21 2.76
C THR A 62 -9.15 -6.09 3.89
N GLU A 63 -9.98 -7.09 4.23
CA GLU A 63 -9.65 -8.21 5.10
C GLU A 63 -9.99 -9.50 4.36
N HIS A 64 -8.99 -10.36 4.10
CA HIS A 64 -9.16 -11.61 3.34
C HIS A 64 -9.85 -11.41 1.98
N ASP A 65 -9.44 -10.38 1.24
CA ASP A 65 -10.02 -9.95 -0.04
C ASP A 65 -11.53 -9.59 0.00
N LYS A 66 -12.05 -9.25 1.17
CA LYS A 66 -13.40 -8.70 1.35
C LYS A 66 -13.31 -7.25 1.83
N PRO A 67 -14.29 -6.41 1.53
CA PRO A 67 -14.32 -5.04 2.03
C PRO A 67 -14.23 -4.98 3.56
N SER A 68 -13.29 -4.22 4.10
CA SER A 68 -13.21 -3.95 5.54
C SER A 68 -14.37 -3.04 5.99
N THR A 69 -14.60 -2.98 7.31
CA THR A 69 -15.56 -2.02 7.89
C THR A 69 -15.23 -0.58 7.50
N LEU A 70 -13.93 -0.23 7.48
CA LEU A 70 -13.48 1.08 7.05
C LEU A 70 -13.81 1.36 5.58
N ALA A 71 -13.57 0.38 4.69
CA ALA A 71 -13.86 0.54 3.28
C ALA A 71 -15.36 0.77 3.04
N LYS A 72 -16.23 0.03 3.73
CA LYS A 72 -17.68 0.24 3.68
C LYS A 72 -18.06 1.63 4.22
N TYR A 73 -17.48 2.04 5.35
CA TYR A 73 -17.73 3.37 5.91
C TYR A 73 -17.37 4.51 4.96
N LEU A 74 -16.27 4.36 4.22
CA LEU A 74 -15.82 5.39 3.27
C LEU A 74 -16.57 5.34 1.95
N PHE A 75 -16.76 4.14 1.36
CA PHE A 75 -17.09 3.99 -0.05
C PHE A 75 -18.49 3.46 -0.35
N ASP A 76 -19.30 3.10 0.67
CA ASP A 76 -20.68 2.66 0.43
C ASP A 76 -21.43 3.65 -0.47
N GLU A 77 -22.18 3.15 -1.45
CA GLU A 77 -22.83 3.98 -2.44
C GLU A 77 -23.89 4.92 -1.86
N ALA A 78 -24.63 4.45 -0.84
CA ALA A 78 -25.72 5.19 -0.24
C ALA A 78 -25.30 6.01 0.99
N GLN A 79 -24.33 5.51 1.78
CA GLN A 79 -24.01 6.05 3.11
C GLN A 79 -22.52 6.35 3.30
N GLY A 80 -21.68 6.08 2.30
CA GLY A 80 -20.23 6.32 2.35
C GLY A 80 -19.91 7.78 2.65
N LYS A 81 -18.92 7.99 3.51
CA LYS A 81 -18.58 9.32 4.02
C LYS A 81 -17.61 10.08 3.13
N ASP A 82 -16.84 9.38 2.32
CA ASP A 82 -15.85 10.01 1.42
C ASP A 82 -15.50 9.08 0.26
N ARG A 83 -16.49 8.82 -0.58
CA ARG A 83 -16.41 7.86 -1.68
C ARG A 83 -15.26 8.16 -2.65
N TYR A 84 -14.93 9.43 -2.85
CA TYR A 84 -13.91 9.86 -3.83
C TYR A 84 -12.62 10.40 -3.20
N LEU A 85 -12.44 10.19 -1.89
CA LEU A 85 -11.24 10.60 -1.15
C LEU A 85 -10.93 12.11 -1.25
N GLU A 86 -11.96 12.93 -1.14
CA GLU A 86 -11.83 14.39 -1.21
C GLU A 86 -11.45 15.02 0.13
N SER A 87 -11.67 14.31 1.24
CA SER A 87 -11.37 14.78 2.59
C SER A 87 -9.88 14.58 2.94
N LEU A 88 -9.22 15.65 3.33
CA LEU A 88 -7.86 15.56 3.87
C LEU A 88 -7.77 14.65 5.10
N GLY A 89 -8.82 14.61 5.93
CA GLY A 89 -8.88 13.72 7.09
C GLY A 89 -8.83 12.25 6.68
N THR A 90 -9.56 11.89 5.63
CA THR A 90 -9.52 10.52 5.07
C THR A 90 -8.13 10.20 4.52
N LEU A 91 -7.51 11.12 3.77
CA LEU A 91 -6.17 10.91 3.22
C LEU A 91 -5.13 10.69 4.34
N TRP A 92 -5.18 11.49 5.42
CA TRP A 92 -4.32 11.30 6.58
C TRP A 92 -4.57 9.98 7.30
N LEU A 93 -5.84 9.57 7.44
CA LEU A 93 -6.18 8.27 8.01
C LEU A 93 -5.59 7.12 7.20
N LEU A 94 -5.77 7.14 5.88
CA LEU A 94 -5.23 6.11 4.98
C LEU A 94 -3.70 6.10 5.01
N HIS A 95 -3.05 7.27 5.02
CA HIS A 95 -1.60 7.35 5.19
C HIS A 95 -1.15 6.76 6.54
N PHE A 96 -1.83 7.09 7.62
CA PHE A 96 -1.54 6.50 8.93
C PHE A 96 -1.64 4.97 8.90
N LEU A 97 -2.70 4.42 8.33
CA LEU A 97 -2.87 2.97 8.18
C LEU A 97 -1.76 2.35 7.32
N LEU A 98 -1.41 2.97 6.19
CA LEU A 98 -0.31 2.55 5.32
C LEU A 98 1.01 2.43 6.09
N VAL A 99 1.25 3.35 7.03
CA VAL A 99 2.46 3.35 7.87
C VAL A 99 2.41 2.29 8.97
N VAL A 100 1.26 2.11 9.66
CA VAL A 100 1.21 1.27 10.87
C VAL A 100 0.90 -0.19 10.59
N LEU A 101 0.18 -0.52 9.53
CA LEU A 101 -0.17 -1.91 9.19
C LEU A 101 1.01 -2.73 8.67
N ASN A 102 2.08 -2.06 8.25
CA ASN A 102 3.32 -2.67 7.75
C ASN A 102 3.13 -3.63 6.54
N GLU A 103 2.07 -3.48 5.78
CA GLU A 103 1.90 -4.17 4.50
C GLU A 103 2.71 -3.50 3.38
N ALA A 104 3.18 -2.27 3.63
CA ALA A 104 4.12 -1.51 2.80
C ALA A 104 5.32 -1.12 3.66
N THR A 105 6.25 -2.04 3.87
CA THR A 105 7.31 -1.94 4.89
C THR A 105 8.17 -0.69 4.75
N LEU A 106 8.45 -0.23 3.53
CA LEU A 106 9.26 0.97 3.34
C LEU A 106 8.61 2.23 3.94
N TYR A 107 7.27 2.34 3.86
CA TYR A 107 6.53 3.44 4.52
C TYR A 107 6.70 3.38 6.03
N ASN A 108 6.56 2.20 6.62
CA ASN A 108 6.78 2.01 8.05
C ASN A 108 8.21 2.39 8.47
N ILE A 109 9.22 1.89 7.75
CA ILE A 109 10.63 2.20 8.02
C ILE A 109 10.87 3.70 7.91
N LEU A 110 10.40 4.35 6.85
CA LEU A 110 10.64 5.77 6.61
C LEU A 110 9.99 6.65 7.69
N PHE A 111 8.69 6.46 7.93
CA PHE A 111 7.91 7.35 8.78
C PHE A 111 7.98 7.04 10.28
N LEU A 112 8.32 5.80 10.70
CA LEU A 112 8.42 5.45 12.12
C LEU A 112 9.85 5.33 12.64
N ARG A 113 10.84 5.08 11.75
CA ARG A 113 12.23 4.86 12.16
C ARG A 113 13.16 5.92 11.61
N TYR A 114 13.25 6.06 10.29
CA TYR A 114 14.19 6.98 9.65
C TYR A 114 13.98 8.44 10.06
N GLN A 115 12.71 8.91 10.13
CA GLN A 115 12.40 10.29 10.53
C GLN A 115 12.83 10.66 11.96
N LYS A 116 13.06 9.67 12.82
CA LYS A 116 13.61 9.91 14.17
C LYS A 116 15.07 10.35 14.12
N GLU A 117 15.80 9.92 13.10
CA GLU A 117 17.20 10.27 12.91
C GLU A 117 17.38 11.48 11.99
N ARG A 118 16.54 11.61 10.96
CA ARG A 118 16.67 12.65 9.93
C ARG A 118 15.32 13.15 9.45
N LYS A 119 15.17 14.47 9.37
CA LYS A 119 13.93 15.12 8.87
C LYS A 119 13.84 15.14 7.33
N GLN A 120 14.98 15.15 6.67
CA GLN A 120 15.07 15.14 5.19
C GLN A 120 15.56 13.77 4.72
N PHE A 121 15.07 13.33 3.59
CA PHE A 121 15.49 12.05 3.00
C PHE A 121 15.81 12.18 1.51
N ALA A 122 16.94 11.62 1.14
CA ALA A 122 17.30 11.34 -0.23
C ALA A 122 17.37 9.82 -0.42
N LYS A 123 17.18 9.37 -1.66
CA LYS A 123 17.16 7.93 -1.99
C LYS A 123 18.35 7.16 -1.42
N GLU A 124 19.56 7.65 -1.63
CA GLU A 124 20.78 6.98 -1.15
C GLU A 124 20.83 6.87 0.38
N GLN A 125 20.38 7.92 1.07
CA GLN A 125 20.37 7.93 2.53
C GLN A 125 19.38 6.91 3.09
N VAL A 126 18.18 6.81 2.49
CA VAL A 126 17.16 5.83 2.86
C VAL A 126 17.65 4.41 2.57
N LEU A 127 18.25 4.18 1.40
CA LEU A 127 18.82 2.86 1.05
C LEU A 127 19.92 2.43 2.02
N ASN A 128 20.81 3.35 2.40
CA ASN A 128 21.88 3.06 3.37
C ASN A 128 21.31 2.78 4.78
N PHE A 129 20.25 3.50 5.17
CA PHE A 129 19.54 3.22 6.42
C PHE A 129 18.91 1.82 6.41
N VAL A 130 18.21 1.45 5.34
CA VAL A 130 17.61 0.11 5.21
C VAL A 130 18.68 -0.98 5.18
N LYS A 131 19.82 -0.77 4.53
CA LYS A 131 20.97 -1.71 4.56
C LYS A 131 21.48 -1.94 6.00
N ARG A 132 21.55 -0.88 6.81
CA ARG A 132 21.93 -1.00 8.22
C ARG A 132 20.92 -1.85 8.99
N LEU A 133 19.61 -1.62 8.80
CA LEU A 133 18.57 -2.45 9.40
C LEU A 133 18.62 -3.91 8.93
N MET A 134 18.98 -4.15 7.66
CA MET A 134 19.18 -5.52 7.14
C MET A 134 20.34 -6.25 7.82
N ALA A 135 21.35 -5.53 8.29
CA ALA A 135 22.45 -6.14 9.04
C ALA A 135 22.03 -6.53 10.47
N GLU A 136 21.03 -5.85 11.02
CA GLU A 136 20.52 -6.05 12.38
C GLU A 136 19.35 -7.04 12.46
N ASP A 137 18.58 -7.22 11.37
CA ASP A 137 17.40 -8.11 11.32
C ASP A 137 17.49 -9.06 10.11
N ASP A 138 17.70 -10.35 10.42
CA ASP A 138 17.84 -11.42 9.41
C ASP A 138 16.64 -11.54 8.47
N ARG A 139 15.45 -11.18 8.93
CA ARG A 139 14.21 -11.22 8.11
C ARG A 139 14.23 -10.18 6.99
N LEU A 140 15.01 -9.10 7.14
CA LEU A 140 15.22 -8.11 6.10
C LEU A 140 16.28 -8.53 5.09
N LYS A 141 17.18 -9.46 5.43
CA LYS A 141 18.27 -9.93 4.55
C LYS A 141 17.80 -10.60 3.26
N GLN A 142 16.57 -11.11 3.24
CA GLN A 142 15.97 -11.70 2.02
C GLN A 142 15.68 -10.66 0.92
N PHE A 143 15.66 -9.36 1.23
CA PHE A 143 15.40 -8.30 0.27
C PHE A 143 16.71 -7.66 -0.18
N ASN A 144 16.76 -7.27 -1.46
CA ASN A 144 17.94 -6.61 -2.03
C ASN A 144 17.74 -5.11 -2.19
N SER A 145 18.84 -4.36 -2.37
CA SER A 145 18.79 -2.91 -2.52
C SER A 145 18.02 -2.44 -3.76
N ASN A 146 17.96 -3.25 -4.82
CA ASN A 146 17.18 -2.89 -6.01
C ASN A 146 15.68 -2.93 -5.73
N THR A 147 15.24 -3.92 -4.97
CA THR A 147 13.84 -4.03 -4.50
C THR A 147 13.46 -2.80 -3.69
N VAL A 148 14.25 -2.46 -2.68
CA VAL A 148 14.01 -1.26 -1.85
C VAL A 148 14.07 0.03 -2.66
N GLY A 149 14.98 0.09 -3.65
CA GLY A 149 15.09 1.23 -4.55
C GLY A 149 13.87 1.44 -5.46
N LYS A 150 13.21 0.36 -5.88
CA LYS A 150 11.94 0.41 -6.63
C LYS A 150 10.80 0.89 -5.73
N ASP A 151 10.71 0.34 -4.53
CA ASP A 151 9.70 0.76 -3.53
C ASP A 151 9.86 2.24 -3.17
N PHE A 152 11.09 2.74 -3.05
CA PHE A 152 11.33 4.16 -2.86
C PHE A 152 10.83 5.00 -4.04
N GLY A 153 11.04 4.54 -5.27
CA GLY A 153 10.51 5.20 -6.46
C GLY A 153 8.99 5.31 -6.45
N VAL A 154 8.29 4.27 -6.02
CA VAL A 154 6.83 4.28 -5.87
C VAL A 154 6.38 5.16 -4.72
N LEU A 155 7.08 5.12 -3.58
CA LEU A 155 6.78 5.94 -2.40
C LEU A 155 6.77 7.45 -2.71
N VAL A 156 7.72 7.94 -3.51
CA VAL A 156 7.80 9.36 -3.85
C VAL A 156 6.80 9.80 -4.95
N GLN A 157 6.08 8.84 -5.56
CA GLN A 157 5.03 9.10 -6.54
C GLN A 157 3.62 9.07 -5.91
N ASN A 158 3.48 8.55 -4.69
CA ASN A 158 2.24 8.54 -3.93
C ASN A 158 2.11 9.84 -3.14
#